data_3631d5a69ebf76bd8ba2d7e03a8f6631
#
_entry.id   3631d5a69ebf76bd8ba2d7e03a8f6631
#
_cell.length_a   1.000
_cell.length_b   1.000
_cell.length_c   1.000
_cell.angle_alpha   90.00
_cell.angle_beta   90.00
_cell.angle_gamma   90.00
#
_symmetry.space_group_name_H-M   'P 1'
#
loop_
_entity.id
_entity.type
_entity.pdbx_description
1 polymer ?
#
loop_
_entity_poly.entity_id
_entity_poly.type
_entity_poly.pdbx_seq_one_letter_code
_entity_poly.pdbx_strand_id
1 'polypeptide(L)'
;MPLFLAEAPAPERVFLVVVDGSPEQRAALHWACLRARHTNGRIAMLYVIPPTDTQQWMAIEKLMREERRAEAEEVLARLSEEVREWAGCTPVLYVREGLARDELLKLLEEEPTISILVLGAATGADGPGPLVSHLAGTIAGKLKVPIAVIPGGLTDERLMGIA
;
A
#
# COMPACT_ATOMS: atom_id res chain seq x y z
N MET A 1 43.68 2.65 9.68
CA MET A 1 43.00 3.47 8.66
C MET A 1 41.80 2.71 8.15
N PRO A 2 40.59 3.19 8.39
CA PRO A 2 39.43 2.49 7.87
C PRO A 2 39.53 2.57 6.35
N LEU A 3 39.60 1.41 5.73
CA LEU A 3 39.24 1.27 4.34
C LEU A 3 37.83 1.79 4.20
N PHE A 4 37.68 2.98 3.67
CA PHE A 4 36.43 3.37 3.08
C PHE A 4 36.22 2.42 1.90
N LEU A 5 35.66 1.27 2.18
CA LEU A 5 34.88 0.58 1.20
C LEU A 5 33.85 1.64 0.78
N ALA A 6 33.96 2.08 -0.47
CA ALA A 6 32.87 2.85 -1.06
C ALA A 6 31.65 1.98 -0.87
N GLU A 7 30.87 2.28 0.17
CA GLU A 7 29.62 1.57 0.40
C GLU A 7 28.79 1.79 -0.84
N ALA A 8 28.42 0.68 -1.48
CA ALA A 8 27.43 0.74 -2.53
C ALA A 8 26.25 1.55 -1.96
N PRO A 9 25.68 2.50 -2.72
CA PRO A 9 24.57 3.29 -2.22
C PRO A 9 23.53 2.32 -1.65
N ALA A 10 23.05 2.60 -0.42
CA ALA A 10 22.06 1.76 0.23
C ALA A 10 20.88 1.55 -0.73
N PRO A 11 20.39 0.31 -0.88
CA PRO A 11 19.25 0.06 -1.75
C PRO A 11 18.09 0.97 -1.36
N GLU A 12 17.42 1.50 -2.36
CA GLU A 12 16.31 2.42 -2.19
C GLU A 12 15.17 1.74 -1.41
N ARG A 13 14.70 2.37 -0.35
CA ARG A 13 13.58 1.85 0.41
C ARG A 13 12.28 2.04 -0.36
N VAL A 14 11.51 0.98 -0.51
CA VAL A 14 10.19 1.02 -1.15
C VAL A 14 9.13 0.74 -0.10
N PHE A 15 8.26 1.72 0.11
CA PHE A 15 7.11 1.63 0.99
C PHE A 15 5.90 1.20 0.15
N LEU A 16 5.39 0.00 0.38
CA LEU A 16 4.18 -0.47 -0.28
C LEU A 16 2.97 -0.13 0.57
N VAL A 17 2.06 0.65 0.02
CA VAL A 17 0.80 1.01 0.66
C VAL A 17 -0.34 0.29 -0.05
N VAL A 18 -1.16 -0.45 0.70
CA VAL A 18 -2.38 -1.05 0.15
C VAL A 18 -3.48 0.00 0.19
N VAL A 19 -4.08 0.27 -0.96
CA VAL A 19 -5.07 1.33 -1.12
C VAL A 19 -6.36 0.80 -1.74
N ASP A 20 -7.49 1.32 -1.28
CA ASP A 20 -8.82 1.04 -1.85
C ASP A 20 -9.67 2.31 -2.02
N GLY A 21 -9.07 3.47 -1.75
CA GLY A 21 -9.76 4.75 -1.78
C GLY A 21 -10.55 5.08 -0.50
N SER A 22 -10.49 4.23 0.53
CA SER A 22 -11.15 4.50 1.81
C SER A 22 -10.46 5.63 2.58
N PRO A 23 -11.19 6.34 3.46
CA PRO A 23 -10.63 7.43 4.24
C PRO A 23 -9.50 7.01 5.19
N GLU A 24 -9.55 5.79 5.72
CA GLU A 24 -8.53 5.26 6.64
C GLU A 24 -7.16 5.16 6.00
N GLN A 25 -7.13 4.95 4.71
CA GLN A 25 -5.87 4.77 3.98
C GLN A 25 -5.15 6.08 3.69
N ARG A 26 -5.84 7.20 3.81
CA ARG A 26 -5.21 8.51 3.63
C ARG A 26 -4.08 8.73 4.63
N ALA A 27 -4.30 8.43 5.90
CA ALA A 27 -3.29 8.56 6.94
C ALA A 27 -2.09 7.64 6.66
N ALA A 28 -2.34 6.40 6.28
CA ALA A 28 -1.30 5.44 5.92
C ALA A 28 -0.46 5.93 4.74
N LEU A 29 -1.11 6.42 3.69
CA LEU A 29 -0.42 6.93 2.51
C LEU A 29 0.43 8.15 2.83
N HIS A 30 -0.10 9.10 3.59
CA HIS A 30 0.64 10.30 3.98
C HIS A 30 1.82 9.97 4.89
N TRP A 31 1.64 9.06 5.85
CA TRP A 31 2.75 8.58 6.67
C TRP A 31 3.87 7.96 5.82
N ALA A 32 3.50 7.09 4.89
CA ALA A 32 4.47 6.47 3.98
C ALA A 32 5.20 7.50 3.12
N CYS A 33 4.48 8.50 2.60
CA CYS A 33 5.07 9.59 1.82
C CYS A 33 6.09 10.40 2.63
N LEU A 34 5.76 10.74 3.87
CA LEU A 34 6.68 11.45 4.76
C LEU A 34 7.91 10.60 5.08
N ARG A 35 7.73 9.32 5.36
CA ARG A 35 8.84 8.41 5.60
C ARG A 35 9.73 8.25 4.37
N ALA A 36 9.14 8.09 3.19
CA ALA A 36 9.89 8.03 1.94
C ALA A 36 10.71 9.30 1.72
N ARG A 37 10.11 10.46 1.95
CA ARG A 37 10.79 11.75 1.83
C ARG A 37 11.98 11.87 2.78
N HIS A 38 11.81 11.48 4.05
CA HIS A 38 12.87 11.56 5.06
C HIS A 38 13.96 10.51 4.92
N THR A 39 13.70 9.43 4.18
CA THR A 39 14.65 8.33 3.99
C THR A 39 15.17 8.22 2.56
N ASN A 40 14.79 9.17 1.70
CA ASN A 40 15.07 9.12 0.27
C ASN A 40 14.57 7.83 -0.39
N GLY A 41 13.39 7.39 0.02
CA GLY A 41 12.73 6.17 -0.46
C GLY A 41 11.70 6.44 -1.55
N ARG A 42 11.00 5.40 -1.93
CA ARG A 42 9.94 5.40 -2.95
C ARG A 42 8.64 4.87 -2.41
N ILE A 43 7.57 5.24 -3.08
CA ILE A 43 6.21 4.74 -2.81
C ILE A 43 5.80 3.78 -3.91
N ALA A 44 5.22 2.66 -3.50
CA ALA A 44 4.45 1.77 -4.34
C ALA A 44 3.04 1.67 -3.76
N MET A 45 2.03 1.60 -4.62
CA MET A 45 0.65 1.42 -4.20
C MET A 45 0.09 0.14 -4.82
N LEU A 46 -0.61 -0.64 -4.01
CA LEU A 46 -1.34 -1.82 -4.46
C LEU A 46 -2.84 -1.59 -4.31
N TYR A 47 -3.56 -1.71 -5.39
CA TYR A 47 -5.02 -1.76 -5.41
C TYR A 47 -5.45 -3.17 -5.81
N VAL A 48 -6.20 -3.83 -4.94
CA VAL A 48 -6.74 -5.17 -5.22
C VAL A 48 -8.22 -5.05 -5.53
N ILE A 49 -8.58 -5.47 -6.75
CA ILE A 49 -9.97 -5.54 -7.19
C ILE A 49 -10.54 -6.85 -6.66
N PRO A 50 -11.62 -6.80 -5.83
CA PRO A 50 -12.24 -8.03 -5.34
C PRO A 50 -12.73 -8.91 -6.48
N PRO A 51 -12.70 -10.24 -6.33
CA PRO A 51 -13.22 -11.13 -7.36
C PRO A 51 -14.72 -10.90 -7.53
N THR A 52 -15.17 -10.91 -8.79
CA THR A 52 -16.59 -10.86 -9.11
C THR A 52 -17.23 -12.21 -8.80
N ASP A 53 -18.40 -12.17 -8.14
CA ASP A 53 -19.23 -13.35 -7.97
C ASP A 53 -19.88 -13.68 -9.33
N THR A 54 -19.31 -14.67 -10.03
CA THR A 54 -19.53 -14.88 -11.46
C THR A 54 -20.63 -15.88 -11.77
N GLN A 55 -21.80 -15.72 -11.23
CA GLN A 55 -22.98 -16.44 -11.74
C GLN A 55 -23.73 -15.70 -12.84
N GLN A 56 -23.13 -14.63 -13.37
CA GLN A 56 -23.74 -13.79 -14.37
C GLN A 56 -23.19 -14.08 -15.76
N TRP A 57 -23.94 -13.68 -16.78
CA TRP A 57 -23.62 -13.84 -18.19
C TRP A 57 -22.27 -13.20 -18.52
N MET A 58 -21.45 -13.86 -19.34
CA MET A 58 -20.08 -13.46 -19.68
C MET A 58 -19.96 -12.01 -20.15
N ALA A 59 -20.96 -11.48 -20.88
CA ALA A 59 -20.93 -10.09 -21.35
C ALA A 59 -21.07 -9.08 -20.22
N ILE A 60 -21.91 -9.37 -19.23
CA ILE A 60 -22.10 -8.51 -18.04
C ILE A 60 -20.88 -8.58 -17.14
N GLU A 61 -20.31 -9.76 -16.97
CA GLU A 61 -19.08 -9.96 -16.22
C GLU A 61 -17.92 -9.14 -16.79
N LYS A 62 -17.74 -9.17 -18.11
CA LYS A 62 -16.72 -8.40 -18.79
C LYS A 62 -16.89 -6.90 -18.58
N LEU A 63 -18.12 -6.40 -18.71
CA LEU A 63 -18.44 -4.99 -18.49
C LEU A 63 -18.16 -4.57 -17.03
N MET A 64 -18.54 -5.40 -16.07
CA MET A 64 -18.28 -5.14 -14.65
C MET A 64 -16.79 -5.13 -14.31
N ARG A 65 -15.99 -5.99 -14.92
CA ARG A 65 -14.53 -6.00 -14.78
C ARG A 65 -13.92 -4.71 -15.33
N GLU A 66 -14.34 -4.28 -16.49
CA GLU A 66 -13.87 -3.04 -17.11
C GLU A 66 -14.20 -1.83 -16.25
N GLU A 67 -15.41 -1.77 -15.68
CA GLU A 67 -15.83 -0.71 -14.77
C GLU A 67 -15.01 -0.69 -13.47
N ARG A 68 -14.76 -1.85 -12.87
CA ARG A 68 -13.95 -1.96 -11.65
C ARG A 68 -12.50 -1.61 -11.89
N ARG A 69 -11.97 -2.01 -13.03
CA ARG A 69 -10.61 -1.63 -13.41
C ARG A 69 -10.49 -0.13 -13.65
N ALA A 70 -11.46 0.46 -14.33
CA ALA A 70 -11.50 1.89 -14.55
C ALA A 70 -11.60 2.66 -13.21
N GLU A 71 -12.41 2.18 -12.27
CA GLU A 71 -12.51 2.73 -10.92
C GLU A 71 -11.18 2.65 -10.17
N ALA A 72 -10.50 1.51 -10.23
CA ALA A 72 -9.19 1.33 -9.63
C ALA A 72 -8.15 2.30 -10.21
N GLU A 73 -8.14 2.44 -11.52
CA GLU A 73 -7.23 3.37 -12.21
C GLU A 73 -7.50 4.82 -11.84
N GLU A 74 -8.77 5.21 -11.69
CA GLU A 74 -9.17 6.53 -11.26
C GLU A 74 -8.71 6.83 -9.82
N VAL A 75 -8.92 5.89 -8.90
CA VAL A 75 -8.44 6.01 -7.51
C VAL A 75 -6.92 6.15 -7.48
N LEU A 76 -6.21 5.31 -8.20
CA LEU A 76 -4.74 5.34 -8.25
C LEU A 76 -4.21 6.63 -8.89
N ALA A 77 -4.88 7.15 -9.92
CA ALA A 77 -4.50 8.44 -10.52
C ALA A 77 -4.62 9.58 -9.52
N ARG A 78 -5.72 9.64 -8.79
CA ARG A 78 -5.93 10.65 -7.75
C ARG A 78 -4.91 10.52 -6.62
N LEU A 79 -4.67 9.32 -6.13
CA LEU A 79 -3.69 9.09 -5.06
C LEU A 79 -2.25 9.33 -5.53
N SER A 80 -1.96 9.12 -6.80
CA SER A 80 -0.64 9.43 -7.37
C SER A 80 -0.33 10.92 -7.33
N GLU A 81 -1.32 11.78 -7.52
CA GLU A 81 -1.14 13.22 -7.35
C GLU A 81 -0.80 13.57 -5.89
N GLU A 82 -1.48 12.96 -4.93
CA GLU A 82 -1.15 13.12 -3.52
C GLU A 82 0.28 12.66 -3.20
N VAL A 83 0.70 11.54 -3.75
CA VAL A 83 2.08 11.05 -3.57
C VAL A 83 3.11 12.03 -4.13
N ARG A 84 2.89 12.57 -5.31
CA ARG A 84 3.80 13.57 -5.88
C ARG A 84 3.90 14.81 -5.00
N GLU A 85 2.79 15.26 -4.46
CA GLU A 85 2.75 16.41 -3.57
C GLU A 85 3.46 16.14 -2.23
N TRP A 86 3.18 15.01 -1.59
CA TRP A 86 3.68 14.68 -0.25
C TRP A 86 5.07 14.04 -0.24
N ALA A 87 5.37 13.17 -1.19
CA ALA A 87 6.66 12.47 -1.25
C ALA A 87 7.65 13.08 -2.23
N GLY A 88 7.17 13.83 -3.22
CA GLY A 88 8.00 14.42 -4.26
C GLY A 88 8.49 13.41 -5.30
N CYS A 89 7.89 12.23 -5.37
CA CYS A 89 8.24 11.20 -6.33
C CYS A 89 7.00 10.63 -7.03
N THR A 90 7.22 9.96 -8.16
CA THR A 90 6.18 9.24 -8.88
C THR A 90 6.06 7.83 -8.30
N PRO A 91 4.86 7.41 -7.84
CA PRO A 91 4.69 6.07 -7.28
C PRO A 91 4.70 4.99 -8.34
N VAL A 92 5.10 3.78 -7.93
CA VAL A 92 4.87 2.57 -8.70
C VAL A 92 3.47 2.06 -8.39
N LEU A 93 2.72 1.67 -9.41
CA LEU A 93 1.33 1.25 -9.26
C LEU A 93 1.17 -0.23 -9.58
N TYR A 94 0.52 -0.95 -8.68
CA TYR A 94 0.15 -2.34 -8.87
C TYR A 94 -1.37 -2.48 -8.77
N VAL A 95 -1.97 -3.10 -9.78
CA VAL A 95 -3.39 -3.47 -9.79
C VAL A 95 -3.47 -4.98 -9.91
N ARG A 96 -4.11 -5.61 -8.96
CA ARG A 96 -4.32 -7.06 -8.92
C ARG A 96 -5.80 -7.35 -8.75
N GLU A 97 -6.25 -8.51 -9.19
CA GLU A 97 -7.62 -8.98 -9.00
C GLU A 97 -7.60 -10.27 -8.19
N GLY A 98 -8.37 -10.32 -7.12
CA GLY A 98 -8.44 -11.48 -6.22
C GLY A 98 -8.71 -11.09 -4.78
N LEU A 99 -8.32 -11.94 -3.87
CA LEU A 99 -8.37 -11.67 -2.44
C LEU A 99 -7.18 -10.81 -2.03
N ALA A 100 -7.44 -9.72 -1.34
CA ALA A 100 -6.41 -8.74 -0.98
C ALA A 100 -5.19 -9.37 -0.29
N ARG A 101 -5.42 -10.23 0.71
CA ARG A 101 -4.34 -10.91 1.43
C ARG A 101 -3.48 -11.80 0.55
N ASP A 102 -4.10 -12.55 -0.37
CA ASP A 102 -3.40 -13.48 -1.24
C ASP A 102 -2.59 -12.73 -2.30
N GLU A 103 -3.18 -11.73 -2.91
CA GLU A 103 -2.51 -10.92 -3.93
C GLU A 103 -1.37 -10.08 -3.34
N LEU A 104 -1.55 -9.58 -2.12
CA LEU A 104 -0.49 -8.87 -1.42
C LEU A 104 0.71 -9.78 -1.14
N LEU A 105 0.48 -10.99 -0.64
CA LEU A 105 1.56 -11.94 -0.36
C LEU A 105 2.29 -12.36 -1.64
N LYS A 106 1.56 -12.57 -2.74
CA LYS A 106 2.17 -12.83 -4.05
C LYS A 106 3.06 -11.68 -4.50
N LEU A 107 2.58 -10.46 -4.37
CA LEU A 107 3.34 -9.28 -4.76
C LEU A 107 4.63 -9.14 -3.95
N LEU A 108 4.58 -9.38 -2.64
CA LEU A 108 5.76 -9.34 -1.79
C LEU A 108 6.82 -10.38 -2.19
N GLU A 109 6.39 -11.53 -2.68
CA GLU A 109 7.29 -12.56 -3.20
C GLU A 109 7.87 -12.20 -4.58
N GLU A 110 7.04 -11.63 -5.45
CA GLU A 110 7.44 -11.24 -6.81
C GLU A 110 8.37 -10.02 -6.83
N GLU A 111 8.23 -9.13 -5.85
CA GLU A 111 8.93 -7.84 -5.80
C GLU A 111 9.79 -7.72 -4.52
N PRO A 112 10.98 -8.31 -4.52
CA PRO A 112 11.83 -8.30 -3.33
C PRO A 112 12.39 -6.93 -2.97
N THR A 113 12.25 -5.93 -3.83
CA THR A 113 12.65 -4.54 -3.56
C THR A 113 11.72 -3.82 -2.58
N ILE A 114 10.52 -4.35 -2.35
CA ILE A 114 9.61 -3.80 -1.34
C ILE A 114 10.22 -4.00 0.05
N SER A 115 10.39 -2.91 0.78
CA SER A 115 11.11 -2.90 2.05
C SER A 115 10.19 -2.91 3.26
N ILE A 116 9.05 -2.26 3.16
CA ILE A 116 8.10 -2.07 4.26
C ILE A 116 6.69 -2.10 3.69
N LEU A 117 5.81 -2.82 4.37
CA LEU A 117 4.37 -2.83 4.09
C LEU A 117 3.68 -1.83 5.01
N VAL A 118 2.86 -0.95 4.44
CA VAL A 118 2.12 0.07 5.19
C VAL A 118 0.63 -0.18 5.03
N LEU A 119 -0.06 -0.33 6.15
CA LEU A 119 -1.49 -0.61 6.21
C LEU A 119 -2.22 0.46 7.02
N GLY A 120 -3.36 0.92 6.54
CA GLY A 120 -4.26 1.76 7.31
C GLY A 120 -5.20 0.91 8.18
N ALA A 121 -5.33 1.27 9.44
CA ALA A 121 -6.25 0.63 10.37
C ALA A 121 -7.56 1.41 10.46
N ALA A 122 -8.68 0.73 10.28
CA ALA A 122 -10.00 1.31 10.46
C ALA A 122 -10.23 1.71 11.93
N THR A 123 -10.99 2.78 12.15
CA THR A 123 -11.24 3.37 13.47
C THR A 123 -12.55 2.94 14.10
N GLY A 124 -13.37 2.16 13.39
CA GLY A 124 -14.69 1.72 13.84
C GLY A 124 -14.66 0.61 14.89
N ALA A 125 -15.83 0.32 15.44
CA ALA A 125 -16.02 -0.71 16.48
C ALA A 125 -15.73 -2.14 15.98
N ASP A 126 -15.73 -2.37 14.68
CA ASP A 126 -15.48 -3.68 14.06
C ASP A 126 -13.99 -4.05 13.97
N GLY A 127 -13.13 -3.25 14.59
CA GLY A 127 -11.69 -3.47 14.60
C GLY A 127 -10.93 -2.85 13.41
N PRO A 128 -9.63 -3.16 13.29
CA PRO A 128 -8.74 -2.48 12.34
C PRO A 128 -8.93 -2.90 10.88
N GLY A 129 -9.79 -3.86 10.64
CA GLY A 129 -10.03 -4.42 9.31
C GLY A 129 -9.41 -5.80 9.12
N PRO A 130 -9.94 -6.60 8.17
CA PRO A 130 -9.53 -8.00 8.00
C PRO A 130 -8.08 -8.15 7.53
N LEU A 131 -7.60 -7.24 6.70
CA LEU A 131 -6.23 -7.30 6.21
C LEU A 131 -5.21 -7.06 7.34
N VAL A 132 -5.43 -6.01 8.16
CA VAL A 132 -4.59 -5.72 9.33
C VAL A 132 -4.63 -6.89 10.32
N SER A 133 -5.82 -7.39 10.64
CA SER A 133 -5.97 -8.49 11.58
C SER A 133 -5.25 -9.76 11.14
N HIS A 134 -5.31 -10.07 9.86
CA HIS A 134 -4.64 -11.25 9.31
C HIS A 134 -3.12 -11.08 9.27
N LEU A 135 -2.64 -9.98 8.71
CA LEU A 135 -1.21 -9.77 8.49
C LEU A 135 -0.45 -9.45 9.77
N ALA A 136 -0.98 -8.58 10.61
CA ALA A 136 -0.34 -8.21 11.86
C ALA A 136 -0.54 -9.23 12.98
N GLY A 137 -1.61 -10.03 12.91
CA GLY A 137 -1.93 -11.05 13.92
C GLY A 137 -1.46 -12.44 13.53
N THR A 138 -2.06 -13.01 12.49
CA THR A 138 -1.92 -14.45 12.18
C THR A 138 -0.58 -14.81 11.55
N ILE A 139 -0.08 -14.00 10.62
CA ILE A 139 1.11 -14.36 9.84
C ILE A 139 2.26 -13.36 9.97
N ALA A 140 2.20 -12.46 10.93
CA ALA A 140 3.22 -11.43 11.11
C ALA A 140 4.64 -12.00 11.21
N GLY A 141 4.83 -13.10 11.92
CA GLY A 141 6.13 -13.74 12.08
C GLY A 141 6.66 -14.47 10.83
N LYS A 142 5.82 -14.63 9.81
CA LYS A 142 6.19 -15.31 8.55
C LYS A 142 6.44 -14.34 7.41
N LEU A 143 6.16 -13.07 7.61
CA LEU A 143 6.39 -12.04 6.59
C LEU A 143 7.89 -11.75 6.44
N LYS A 144 8.30 -11.45 5.23
CA LYS A 144 9.70 -11.12 4.92
C LYS A 144 10.00 -9.63 5.06
N VAL A 145 8.98 -8.81 5.29
CA VAL A 145 9.10 -7.37 5.45
C VAL A 145 8.37 -6.92 6.70
N PRO A 146 8.83 -5.85 7.37
CA PRO A 146 8.09 -5.28 8.49
C PRO A 146 6.78 -4.66 8.02
N ILE A 147 5.82 -4.60 8.93
CA ILE A 147 4.53 -3.94 8.72
C ILE A 147 4.46 -2.70 9.60
N ALA A 148 4.07 -1.58 9.00
CA ALA A 148 3.64 -0.40 9.73
C ALA A 148 2.11 -0.31 9.64
N VAL A 149 1.45 -0.32 10.77
CA VAL A 149 -0.01 -0.16 10.87
C VAL A 149 -0.30 1.25 11.36
N ILE A 150 -0.96 2.04 10.52
CA ILE A 150 -1.21 3.44 10.78
C ILE A 150 -2.69 3.64 11.13
N PRO A 151 -2.99 4.14 12.33
CA PRO A 151 -4.37 4.46 12.69
C PRO A 151 -5.00 5.46 11.71
N GLY A 152 -6.17 5.12 11.19
CA GLY A 152 -6.85 5.93 10.16
C GLY A 152 -7.32 7.30 10.62
N GLY A 153 -7.40 7.51 11.93
CA GLY A 153 -7.80 8.79 12.51
C GLY A 153 -6.67 9.80 12.75
N LEU A 154 -5.43 9.47 12.43
CA LEU A 154 -4.32 10.42 12.60
C LEU A 154 -4.45 11.59 11.63
N THR A 155 -4.31 12.80 12.18
CA THR A 155 -4.35 14.03 11.39
C THR A 155 -3.03 14.25 10.66
N ASP A 156 -3.06 15.05 9.59
CA ASP A 156 -1.84 15.42 8.86
C ASP A 156 -0.82 16.10 9.76
N GLU A 157 -1.28 16.96 10.68
CA GLU A 157 -0.41 17.62 11.65
C GLU A 157 0.32 16.61 12.55
N ARG A 158 -0.42 15.61 13.06
CA ARG A 158 0.18 14.56 13.89
C ARG A 158 1.17 13.72 13.10
N LEU A 159 0.84 13.36 11.86
CA LEU A 159 1.72 12.61 10.97
C LEU A 159 3.03 13.36 10.70
N MET A 160 2.95 14.66 10.44
CA MET A 160 4.14 15.49 10.24
C MET A 160 5.06 15.52 11.48
N GLY A 161 4.49 15.37 12.66
CA GLY A 161 5.25 15.37 13.90
C GLY A 161 5.94 14.04 14.23
N ILE A 162 5.49 12.92 13.66
CA ILE A 162 5.97 11.59 14.02
C ILE A 162 6.61 10.81 12.86
N ALA A 163 6.42 11.22 11.65
CA ALA A 163 6.94 10.50 10.47
C ALA A 163 8.31 11.09 9.92
#